data_554399de43e7747ab3885d193ca0e1ed
#
_entry.id   554399de43e7747ab3885d193ca0e1ed
#
_cell.length_a   1.000
_cell.length_b   1.000
_cell.length_c   1.000
_cell.angle_alpha   90.00
_cell.angle_beta   90.00
_cell.angle_gamma   90.00
#
_symmetry.space_group_name_H-M   'P 1'
#
loop_
_entity.id
_entity.type
_entity.pdbx_description
1 polymer ?
#
loop_
_entity_poly.entity_id
_entity_poly.type
_entity_poly.pdbx_seq_one_letter_code
_entity_poly.pdbx_strand_id
1 'polypeptide(L)'
;RSRGLGDVYKRQVLNNKIIKNLKKHSSKEKYLLSSVKPNHQKFEEKRYWRGPVWINCNWIIYKGLKNKNIKFAQQIKRKTINLVKQKGFNEYFSCKTGKGFGATNFSWTAALFLDLILENKND
;
A
#
# COMPACT_ATOMS: atom_id res chain seq x y z
N ARG A 1 -31.74 5.57 -7.15
CA ARG A 1 -31.70 4.57 -8.25
C ARG A 1 -31.06 3.29 -7.75
N SER A 2 -31.84 2.22 -7.67
CA SER A 2 -31.29 0.88 -7.42
C SER A 2 -30.35 0.52 -8.58
N ARG A 3 -29.11 0.17 -8.26
CA ARG A 3 -28.16 -0.34 -9.25
C ARG A 3 -28.54 -1.76 -9.59
N GLY A 4 -28.66 -2.08 -10.90
CA GLY A 4 -29.01 -3.43 -11.34
C GLY A 4 -27.98 -4.47 -10.91
N LEU A 5 -28.43 -5.73 -10.75
CA LEU A 5 -27.58 -6.88 -10.41
C LEU A 5 -26.36 -7.02 -11.33
N GLY A 6 -26.48 -6.64 -12.60
CA GLY A 6 -25.38 -6.63 -13.56
C GLY A 6 -24.23 -5.65 -13.19
N ASP A 7 -24.56 -4.50 -12.62
CA ASP A 7 -23.54 -3.52 -12.18
C ASP A 7 -22.82 -3.98 -10.92
N VAL A 8 -23.55 -4.63 -10.00
CA VAL A 8 -22.94 -5.24 -8.81
C VAL A 8 -21.97 -6.34 -9.21
N TYR A 9 -22.37 -7.23 -10.13
CA TYR A 9 -21.52 -8.30 -10.63
C TYR A 9 -20.26 -7.79 -11.32
N LYS A 10 -20.39 -6.82 -12.23
CA LYS A 10 -19.25 -6.20 -12.92
C LYS A 10 -18.26 -5.58 -11.95
N ARG A 11 -18.72 -4.89 -10.91
CA ARG A 11 -17.88 -4.33 -9.86
C ARG A 11 -17.12 -5.40 -9.07
N GLN A 12 -17.80 -6.49 -8.73
CA GLN A 12 -17.18 -7.60 -8.00
C GLN A 12 -16.09 -8.28 -8.83
N VAL A 13 -16.32 -8.51 -10.12
CA VAL A 13 -15.32 -9.05 -11.05
C VAL A 13 -14.11 -8.11 -11.17
N LEU A 14 -14.34 -6.80 -11.31
CA LEU A 14 -13.28 -5.80 -11.37
C LEU A 14 -12.47 -5.76 -10.08
N ASN A 15 -13.13 -5.76 -8.91
CA ASN A 15 -12.46 -5.80 -7.61
C ASN A 15 -11.59 -7.04 -7.46
N ASN A 16 -12.05 -8.21 -7.88
CA ASN A 16 -11.29 -9.46 -7.81
C ASN A 16 -10.03 -9.40 -8.71
N LYS A 17 -10.14 -8.82 -9.91
CA LYS A 17 -8.99 -8.60 -10.80
C LYS A 17 -7.95 -7.67 -10.17
N ILE A 18 -8.39 -6.56 -9.59
CA ILE A 18 -7.51 -5.60 -8.90
C ILE A 18 -6.79 -6.29 -7.75
N ILE A 19 -7.50 -7.00 -6.88
CA ILE A 19 -6.91 -7.73 -5.75
C ILE A 19 -5.90 -8.77 -6.22
N LYS A 20 -6.22 -9.54 -7.26
CA LYS A 20 -5.30 -10.53 -7.85
C LYS A 20 -4.03 -9.87 -8.38
N ASN A 21 -4.15 -8.74 -9.07
CA ASN A 21 -3.01 -7.98 -9.59
C ASN A 21 -2.16 -7.38 -8.47
N LEU A 22 -2.76 -6.83 -7.43
CA LEU A 22 -2.06 -6.32 -6.25
C LEU A 22 -1.29 -7.43 -5.52
N LYS A 23 -1.91 -8.59 -5.33
CA LYS A 23 -1.24 -9.76 -4.73
C LYS A 23 -0.06 -10.23 -5.58
N LYS A 24 -0.22 -10.29 -6.90
CA LYS A 24 0.87 -10.64 -7.84
C LYS A 24 1.98 -9.59 -7.80
N HIS A 25 1.64 -8.31 -7.70
CA HIS A 25 2.60 -7.22 -7.54
C HIS A 25 3.40 -7.40 -6.25
N SER A 26 2.71 -7.62 -5.13
CA SER A 26 3.31 -7.69 -3.80
C SER A 26 4.11 -8.98 -3.52
N SER A 27 3.90 -10.05 -4.31
CA SER A 27 4.48 -11.37 -4.02
C SER A 27 6.01 -11.41 -4.07
N LYS A 28 6.62 -10.48 -4.79
CA LYS A 28 8.08 -10.38 -4.96
C LYS A 28 8.71 -9.22 -4.20
N GLU A 29 7.93 -8.51 -3.38
CA GLU A 29 8.38 -7.33 -2.66
C GLU A 29 8.53 -7.61 -1.16
N LYS A 30 9.68 -7.26 -0.63
CA LYS A 30 9.91 -7.28 0.82
C LYS A 30 9.08 -6.20 1.52
N TYR A 31 9.06 -5.02 0.93
CA TYR A 31 8.30 -3.86 1.41
C TYR A 31 7.19 -3.55 0.42
N LEU A 32 5.96 -3.54 0.89
CA LEU A 32 4.74 -3.36 0.07
C LEU A 32 4.31 -1.90 0.05
N LEU A 33 3.67 -1.45 -0.96
CA LEU A 33 3.65 -1.80 -2.38
C LEU A 33 4.45 -0.72 -3.09
N SER A 34 5.33 -1.11 -4.00
CA SER A 34 6.02 -0.12 -4.83
C SER A 34 5.08 0.57 -5.80
N SER A 35 5.37 1.83 -6.15
CA SER A 35 4.56 2.61 -7.10
C SER A 35 4.63 2.07 -8.53
N VAL A 36 5.73 1.38 -8.88
CA VAL A 36 5.88 0.60 -10.11
C VAL A 36 6.51 -0.73 -9.75
N LYS A 37 6.06 -1.81 -10.38
CA LYS A 37 6.59 -3.18 -10.15
C LYS A 37 8.08 -3.25 -10.41
N PRO A 38 8.88 -3.89 -9.54
CA PRO A 38 10.33 -3.97 -9.69
C PRO A 38 10.82 -4.61 -10.99
N ASN A 39 10.01 -5.44 -11.64
CA ASN A 39 10.34 -6.07 -12.93
C ASN A 39 9.76 -5.33 -14.15
N HIS A 40 9.18 -4.16 -13.95
CA HIS A 40 8.68 -3.34 -15.05
C HIS A 40 9.80 -2.52 -15.66
N GLN A 41 9.83 -2.39 -17.00
CA GLN A 41 10.89 -1.65 -17.72
C GLN A 41 11.04 -0.17 -17.32
N LYS A 42 9.98 0.44 -16.79
CA LYS A 42 10.00 1.83 -16.29
C LYS A 42 10.31 1.94 -14.79
N PHE A 43 10.68 0.84 -14.13
CA PHE A 43 11.01 0.86 -12.71
C PHE A 43 12.35 1.54 -12.45
N GLU A 44 12.32 2.52 -11.55
CA GLU A 44 13.51 3.21 -11.05
C GLU A 44 13.39 3.34 -9.52
N GLU A 45 14.21 2.59 -8.79
CA GLU A 45 14.09 2.42 -7.33
C GLU A 45 14.04 3.73 -6.53
N LYS A 46 14.74 4.75 -6.99
CA LYS A 46 14.85 6.04 -6.27
C LYS A 46 14.03 7.17 -6.89
N ARG A 47 13.35 6.89 -7.99
CA ARG A 47 12.66 7.94 -8.74
C ARG A 47 11.22 8.08 -8.35
N TYR A 48 10.98 8.96 -7.44
CA TYR A 48 9.71 9.49 -6.92
C TYR A 48 8.49 8.56 -7.12
N TRP A 49 7.74 8.64 -8.22
CA TRP A 49 6.58 7.79 -8.53
C TRP A 49 6.90 6.59 -9.45
N ARG A 50 8.16 6.28 -9.70
CA ARG A 50 8.56 5.20 -10.63
C ARG A 50 9.15 3.96 -9.96
N GLY A 51 9.00 3.79 -8.66
CA GLY A 51 9.56 2.61 -7.99
C GLY A 51 9.39 2.59 -6.49
N PRO A 52 9.54 3.72 -5.77
CA PRO A 52 9.47 3.72 -4.31
C PRO A 52 8.13 3.27 -3.74
N VAL A 53 8.18 2.86 -2.48
CA VAL A 53 7.02 2.63 -1.62
C VAL A 53 6.61 3.95 -0.98
N TRP A 54 5.33 4.28 -1.10
CA TRP A 54 4.70 5.44 -0.49
C TRP A 54 3.69 5.01 0.55
N ILE A 55 3.77 5.58 1.75
CA ILE A 55 2.87 5.21 2.85
C ILE A 55 1.42 5.60 2.56
N ASN A 56 1.18 6.74 1.92
CA ASN A 56 -0.15 7.16 1.48
C ASN A 56 -0.79 6.19 0.48
N CYS A 57 -0.03 5.66 -0.48
CA CYS A 57 -0.52 4.65 -1.41
C CYS A 57 -0.92 3.36 -0.67
N ASN A 58 -0.07 2.87 0.22
CA ASN A 58 -0.35 1.68 1.01
C ASN A 58 -1.54 1.87 1.93
N TRP A 59 -1.67 3.05 2.54
CA TRP A 59 -2.80 3.41 3.39
C TRP A 59 -4.12 3.40 2.60
N ILE A 60 -4.17 4.03 1.42
CA ILE A 60 -5.36 4.04 0.55
C ILE A 60 -5.75 2.62 0.14
N ILE A 61 -4.78 1.80 -0.27
CA ILE A 61 -5.01 0.40 -0.66
C ILE A 61 -5.53 -0.41 0.52
N TYR A 62 -4.93 -0.26 1.71
CA TYR A 62 -5.41 -0.89 2.93
C TYR A 62 -6.87 -0.52 3.24
N LYS A 63 -7.20 0.77 3.26
CA LYS A 63 -8.58 1.26 3.50
C LYS A 63 -9.57 0.69 2.47
N GLY A 64 -9.20 0.58 1.21
CA GLY A 64 -10.04 -0.01 0.16
C GLY A 64 -10.22 -1.52 0.29
N LEU A 65 -9.27 -2.22 0.90
CA LEU A 65 -9.29 -3.69 1.02
C LEU A 65 -9.82 -4.21 2.35
N LYS A 66 -9.82 -3.42 3.42
CA LYS A 66 -10.08 -3.91 4.78
C LYS A 66 -11.41 -4.66 4.94
N ASN A 67 -12.44 -4.32 4.16
CA ASN A 67 -13.74 -4.98 4.16
C ASN A 67 -13.95 -5.96 2.99
N LYS A 68 -12.97 -6.07 2.08
CA LYS A 68 -13.08 -6.92 0.87
C LYS A 68 -12.12 -8.10 0.90
N ASN A 69 -10.94 -7.91 1.44
CA ASN A 69 -9.92 -8.95 1.61
C ASN A 69 -9.11 -8.67 2.87
N ILE A 70 -9.68 -9.02 4.01
CA ILE A 70 -9.14 -8.73 5.34
C ILE A 70 -7.71 -9.24 5.49
N LYS A 71 -7.42 -10.46 5.08
CA LYS A 71 -6.09 -11.07 5.22
C LYS A 71 -5.00 -10.27 4.50
N PHE A 72 -5.27 -9.87 3.24
CA PHE A 72 -4.31 -9.09 2.46
C PHE A 72 -4.20 -7.64 2.96
N ALA A 73 -5.31 -7.03 3.36
CA ALA A 73 -5.32 -5.72 3.97
C ALA A 73 -4.45 -5.68 5.25
N GLN A 74 -4.61 -6.64 6.15
CA GLN A 74 -3.81 -6.74 7.37
C GLN A 74 -2.32 -6.98 7.07
N GLN A 75 -2.00 -7.69 6.01
CA GLN A 75 -0.61 -7.86 5.57
C GLN A 75 0.00 -6.51 5.15
N ILE A 76 -0.72 -5.71 4.35
CA ILE A 76 -0.28 -4.37 3.93
C ILE A 76 -0.11 -3.47 5.14
N LYS A 77 -1.11 -3.40 6.03
CA LYS A 77 -1.06 -2.61 7.25
C LYS A 77 0.16 -2.94 8.11
N ARG A 78 0.35 -4.22 8.43
CA ARG A 78 1.46 -4.68 9.26
C ARG A 78 2.83 -4.35 8.65
N LYS A 79 3.01 -4.59 7.35
CA LYS A 79 4.28 -4.30 6.66
C LYS A 79 4.55 -2.79 6.60
N THR A 80 3.52 -1.98 6.38
CA THR A 80 3.63 -0.52 6.38
C THR A 80 4.03 0.00 7.76
N ILE A 81 3.37 -0.44 8.82
CA ILE A 81 3.72 -0.08 10.20
C ILE A 81 5.16 -0.46 10.53
N ASN A 82 5.55 -1.70 10.20
CA ASN A 82 6.91 -2.19 10.48
C ASN A 82 7.97 -1.41 9.71
N LEU A 83 7.71 -1.04 8.47
CA LEU A 83 8.63 -0.22 7.67
C LEU A 83 8.88 1.13 8.34
N VAL A 84 7.83 1.84 8.73
CA VAL A 84 7.96 3.15 9.39
C VAL A 84 8.62 3.03 10.75
N LYS A 85 8.27 2.02 11.56
CA LYS A 85 8.93 1.76 12.86
C LYS A 85 10.43 1.55 12.73
N GLN A 86 10.87 0.84 11.70
CA GLN A 86 12.28 0.51 11.50
C GLN A 86 13.09 1.62 10.83
N LYS A 87 12.46 2.42 9.98
CA LYS A 87 13.16 3.37 9.08
C LYS A 87 12.84 4.84 9.34
N GLY A 88 11.87 5.13 10.20
CA GLY A 88 11.44 6.49 10.54
C GLY A 88 10.48 7.12 9.54
N PHE A 89 10.17 8.39 9.76
CA PHE A 89 9.20 9.16 8.99
C PHE A 89 9.86 9.80 7.76
N ASN A 90 10.16 8.98 6.75
CA ASN A 90 10.67 9.49 5.47
C ASN A 90 9.53 9.71 4.47
N GLU A 91 9.79 10.50 3.43
CA GLU A 91 8.80 10.81 2.41
C GLU A 91 8.40 9.57 1.61
N TYR A 92 9.36 8.78 1.16
CA TYR A 92 9.15 7.49 0.49
C TYR A 92 10.31 6.53 0.76
N PHE A 93 10.20 5.27 0.33
CA PHE A 93 11.10 4.20 0.74
C PHE A 93 11.48 3.29 -0.42
N SER A 94 12.68 2.71 -0.38
CA SER A 94 13.06 1.63 -1.27
C SER A 94 12.19 0.39 -1.05
N CYS A 95 11.61 -0.16 -2.12
CA CYS A 95 10.86 -1.42 -2.06
C CYS A 95 11.76 -2.63 -1.81
N LYS A 96 13.06 -2.52 -2.05
CA LYS A 96 14.05 -3.60 -1.87
C LYS A 96 14.68 -3.59 -0.48
N THR A 97 15.15 -2.43 -0.02
CA THR A 97 15.94 -2.30 1.22
C THR A 97 15.16 -1.64 2.36
N GLY A 98 14.06 -0.98 2.07
CA GLY A 98 13.33 -0.14 3.02
C GLY A 98 14.03 1.18 3.36
N LYS A 99 15.16 1.50 2.70
CA LYS A 99 15.85 2.77 2.93
C LYS A 99 14.92 3.94 2.63
N GLY A 100 14.88 4.92 3.54
CA GLY A 100 14.13 6.15 3.35
C GLY A 100 14.79 7.09 2.35
N PHE A 101 13.96 7.79 1.60
CA PHE A 101 14.34 8.80 0.61
C PHE A 101 13.44 10.04 0.75
N GLY A 102 13.84 11.12 0.10
CA GLY A 102 13.13 12.39 0.15
C GLY A 102 13.30 13.09 1.49
N ALA A 103 12.29 13.84 1.92
CA ALA A 103 12.31 14.55 3.19
C ALA A 103 12.28 13.59 4.38
N THR A 104 13.02 13.91 5.43
CA THR A 104 12.96 13.27 6.75
C THR A 104 11.95 14.00 7.65
N ASN A 105 11.48 13.34 8.72
CA ASN A 105 10.44 13.88 9.59
C ASN A 105 9.19 14.31 8.83
N PHE A 106 8.80 13.52 7.83
CA PHE A 106 7.76 13.84 6.89
C PHE A 106 6.37 13.65 7.53
N SER A 107 5.66 14.75 7.70
CA SER A 107 4.39 14.80 8.45
C SER A 107 3.29 13.91 7.87
N TRP A 108 3.22 13.77 6.56
CA TRP A 108 2.22 12.90 5.91
C TRP A 108 2.42 11.43 6.29
N THR A 109 3.65 10.92 6.22
CA THR A 109 3.99 9.57 6.69
C THR A 109 3.68 9.39 8.17
N ALA A 110 4.01 10.37 9.01
CA ALA A 110 3.73 10.31 10.44
C ALA A 110 2.22 10.28 10.74
N ALA A 111 1.43 11.12 10.09
CA ALA A 111 -0.02 11.18 10.27
C ALA A 111 -0.70 9.86 9.88
N LEU A 112 -0.34 9.28 8.73
CA LEU A 112 -0.92 8.01 8.26
C LEU A 112 -0.45 6.81 9.09
N PHE A 113 0.77 6.84 9.59
CA PHE A 113 1.26 5.84 10.54
C PHE A 113 0.45 5.85 11.83
N LEU A 114 0.17 7.03 12.38
CA LEU A 114 -0.70 7.17 13.57
C LEU A 114 -2.11 6.64 13.32
N ASP A 115 -2.71 6.97 12.17
CA ASP A 115 -4.03 6.44 11.80
C ASP A 115 -4.03 4.91 11.75
N LEU A 116 -3.00 4.31 11.16
CA LEU A 116 -2.88 2.84 11.08
C LEU A 116 -2.74 2.16 12.44
N ILE A 117 -1.99 2.75 13.38
CA ILE A 117 -1.78 2.14 14.70
C ILE A 117 -2.98 2.37 15.64
N LEU A 118 -3.67 3.51 15.53
CA LEU A 118 -4.81 3.84 16.37
C LEU A 118 -6.07 3.05 15.99
N GLU A 119 -6.24 2.72 14.72
CA GLU A 119 -7.37 1.91 14.25
C GLU A 119 -7.48 0.53 14.93
N ASN A 120 -6.39 -0.01 15.48
CA ASN A 120 -6.39 -1.27 16.23
C ASN A 120 -6.94 -1.14 17.67
N LYS A 121 -7.11 0.07 18.18
CA LYS A 121 -7.55 0.28 19.56
C LYS A 121 -9.06 0.42 19.67
N ASN A 122 -9.76 0.54 18.53
CA ASN A 122 -11.21 0.78 18.48
C ASN A 122 -11.98 -0.41 17.88
N ASP A 123 -11.30 -1.50 17.53
CA ASP A 123 -11.87 -2.79 17.12
C ASP A 123 -11.75 -3.80 18.28
#